data_4659c0da3c52ed0a22dec373e09e6db6
#
_entry.id   4659c0da3c52ed0a22dec373e09e6db6
#
_cell.length_a   1.000
_cell.length_b   1.000
_cell.length_c   1.000
_cell.angle_alpha   90.00
_cell.angle_beta   90.00
_cell.angle_gamma   90.00
#
_symmetry.space_group_name_H-M   'P 1'
#
loop_
_entity.id
_entity.type
_entity.pdbx_description
1 polymer ?
#
loop_
_entity_poly.entity_id
_entity_poly.type
_entity_poly.pdbx_seq_one_letter_code
_entity_poly.pdbx_strand_id
1 'polypeptide(L)'
;YYDFVGKHAEVKYHIMPGLLHGGKNYAKIRIQTPFQTETIKITVTVLKERSVKKSAHWENRYIHSQMEKYYLDYRREEMTKELWMQEMEVLLKRAISLDPENEWLPLYRIFVLLTGGDKLGAEAISEKLPKNIQNQRTPLGAFYLYLTTIGETPAYSREVTRRVKEIYLKYPSHP
;
A
#
# COMPACT_ATOMS: atom_id res chain seq x y z
N TYR A 1 8.87 6.77 -14.33
CA TYR A 1 9.63 7.54 -15.33
C TYR A 1 10.01 8.86 -14.68
N TYR A 2 11.29 9.28 -14.83
CA TYR A 2 11.74 10.60 -14.40
C TYR A 2 12.30 11.30 -15.63
N ASP A 3 11.75 12.46 -15.96
CA ASP A 3 12.28 13.31 -17.03
C ASP A 3 13.35 14.22 -16.46
N PHE A 4 14.48 14.29 -17.14
CA PHE A 4 15.61 15.10 -16.74
C PHE A 4 16.07 16.01 -17.89
N VAL A 5 16.23 17.30 -17.60
CA VAL A 5 16.75 18.28 -18.53
C VAL A 5 18.05 18.88 -17.97
N GLY A 6 19.20 18.50 -18.54
CA GLY A 6 20.49 18.99 -18.10
C GLY A 6 21.67 18.18 -18.64
N LYS A 7 22.89 18.61 -18.29
CA LYS A 7 24.12 17.94 -18.75
C LYS A 7 24.58 16.81 -17.84
N HIS A 8 24.11 16.80 -16.58
CA HIS A 8 24.46 15.78 -15.58
C HIS A 8 23.24 15.41 -14.78
N ALA A 9 23.05 14.11 -14.57
CA ALA A 9 22.03 13.55 -13.69
C ALA A 9 22.65 12.52 -12.75
N GLU A 10 22.26 12.56 -11.48
CA GLU A 10 22.59 11.53 -10.51
C GLU A 10 21.35 10.66 -10.28
N VAL A 11 21.46 9.36 -10.57
CA VAL A 11 20.40 8.39 -10.31
C VAL A 11 20.75 7.61 -9.07
N LYS A 12 20.02 7.85 -7.97
CA LYS A 12 20.14 7.06 -6.75
C LYS A 12 19.19 5.88 -6.82
N TYR A 13 19.70 4.69 -6.58
CA TYR A 13 18.87 3.49 -6.47
C TYR A 13 19.10 2.82 -5.13
N HIS A 14 18.07 2.17 -4.61
CA HIS A 14 18.12 1.43 -3.37
C HIS A 14 17.84 -0.04 -3.61
N ILE A 15 18.72 -0.91 -3.11
CA ILE A 15 18.53 -2.35 -3.16
C ILE A 15 17.75 -2.77 -1.93
N MET A 16 16.55 -3.33 -2.14
CA MET A 16 15.74 -3.90 -1.09
C MET A 16 16.14 -5.36 -0.82
N PRO A 17 16.92 -5.61 0.22
CA PRO A 17 17.45 -6.95 0.43
C PRO A 17 16.36 -8.01 0.68
N GLY A 18 15.15 -7.61 1.12
CA GLY A 18 14.01 -8.50 1.35
C GLY A 18 13.40 -9.10 0.08
N LEU A 19 13.56 -8.41 -1.05
CA LEU A 19 13.02 -8.84 -2.34
C LEU A 19 14.00 -9.71 -3.16
N LEU A 20 15.24 -9.88 -2.67
CA LEU A 20 16.23 -10.67 -3.35
C LEU A 20 16.09 -12.15 -2.98
N HIS A 21 16.10 -13.03 -3.98
CA HIS A 21 16.23 -14.47 -3.77
C HIS A 21 17.69 -14.87 -3.52
N GLY A 22 17.94 -16.06 -2.99
CA GLY A 22 19.30 -16.62 -2.90
C GLY A 22 19.95 -16.75 -4.27
N GLY A 23 21.25 -16.43 -4.36
CA GLY A 23 22.00 -16.44 -5.61
C GLY A 23 22.00 -15.08 -6.34
N LYS A 24 22.04 -15.10 -7.66
CA LYS A 24 22.18 -13.91 -8.52
C LYS A 24 20.82 -13.30 -8.85
N ASN A 25 20.66 -12.03 -8.51
CA ASN A 25 19.50 -11.20 -8.85
C ASN A 25 19.93 -10.16 -9.90
N TYR A 26 19.11 -9.90 -10.89
CA TYR A 26 19.44 -9.02 -12.00
C TYR A 26 18.44 -7.86 -12.09
N ALA A 27 18.97 -6.66 -12.30
CA ALA A 27 18.17 -5.48 -12.59
C ALA A 27 18.78 -4.73 -13.79
N LYS A 28 17.99 -3.88 -14.41
CA LYS A 28 18.43 -3.01 -15.52
C LYS A 28 17.90 -1.61 -15.29
N ILE A 29 18.78 -0.60 -15.37
CA ILE A 29 18.39 0.80 -15.47
C ILE A 29 18.55 1.19 -16.93
N ARG A 30 17.45 1.63 -17.55
CA ARG A 30 17.47 2.13 -18.94
C ARG A 30 17.45 3.65 -18.91
N ILE A 31 18.45 4.27 -19.51
CA ILE A 31 18.55 5.71 -19.69
C ILE A 31 18.29 5.99 -21.16
N GLN A 32 17.22 6.72 -21.45
CA GLN A 32 16.82 7.03 -22.81
C GLN A 32 16.95 8.53 -23.05
N THR A 33 17.66 8.89 -24.10
CA THR A 33 17.77 10.26 -24.61
C THR A 33 17.17 10.32 -26.02
N PRO A 34 16.94 11.49 -26.60
CA PRO A 34 16.48 11.62 -27.99
C PRO A 34 17.46 11.02 -29.01
N PHE A 35 18.73 10.82 -28.63
CA PHE A 35 19.79 10.37 -29.54
C PHE A 35 20.26 8.95 -29.28
N GLN A 36 20.12 8.45 -28.05
CA GLN A 36 20.62 7.12 -27.69
C GLN A 36 19.90 6.52 -26.49
N THR A 37 19.99 5.21 -26.36
CA THR A 37 19.53 4.47 -25.19
C THR A 37 20.69 3.70 -24.57
N GLU A 38 20.96 3.97 -23.31
CA GLU A 38 21.95 3.26 -22.52
C GLU A 38 21.27 2.31 -21.52
N THR A 39 21.91 1.17 -21.26
CA THR A 39 21.40 0.20 -20.30
C THR A 39 22.47 -0.20 -19.30
N ILE A 40 22.27 0.17 -18.05
CA ILE A 40 23.12 -0.26 -16.93
C ILE A 40 22.57 -1.57 -16.39
N LYS A 41 23.37 -2.63 -16.42
CA LYS A 41 23.03 -3.93 -15.84
C LYS A 41 23.54 -3.99 -14.41
N ILE A 42 22.67 -4.30 -13.47
CA ILE A 42 23.00 -4.46 -12.04
C ILE A 42 22.87 -5.94 -11.71
N THR A 43 23.88 -6.52 -11.10
CA THR A 43 23.83 -7.88 -10.57
C THR A 43 24.10 -7.85 -9.08
N VAL A 44 23.18 -8.40 -8.29
CA VAL A 44 23.30 -8.53 -6.84
C VAL A 44 23.33 -10.01 -6.48
N THR A 45 24.39 -10.45 -5.82
CA THR A 45 24.53 -11.85 -5.38
C THR A 45 24.24 -11.94 -3.89
N VAL A 46 23.24 -12.75 -3.51
CA VAL A 46 22.93 -13.07 -2.13
C VAL A 46 23.65 -14.36 -1.74
N LEU A 47 24.64 -14.23 -0.87
CA LEU A 47 25.55 -15.35 -0.48
C LEU A 47 24.98 -16.29 0.58
N LYS A 48 23.91 -15.89 1.28
CA LYS A 48 23.27 -16.71 2.30
C LYS A 48 21.76 -16.73 2.06
N GLU A 49 21.15 -17.92 2.16
CA GLU A 49 19.69 -18.03 2.21
C GLU A 49 19.15 -17.29 3.43
N ARG A 50 18.18 -16.43 3.19
CA ARG A 50 17.44 -15.78 4.27
C ARG A 50 16.41 -16.75 4.81
N SER A 51 16.17 -16.70 6.11
CA SER A 51 15.02 -17.41 6.66
C SER A 51 13.75 -16.87 6.00
N VAL A 52 12.84 -17.75 5.64
CA VAL A 52 11.54 -17.44 5.00
C VAL A 52 10.80 -16.33 5.76
N LYS A 53 10.84 -16.35 7.10
CA LYS A 53 10.22 -15.34 7.96
C LYS A 53 10.79 -13.93 7.77
N LYS A 54 12.12 -13.79 7.62
CA LYS A 54 12.74 -12.47 7.38
C LYS A 54 12.42 -11.94 5.99
N SER A 55 12.35 -12.82 4.98
CA SER A 55 11.95 -12.43 3.62
C SER A 55 10.51 -11.93 3.59
N ALA A 56 9.58 -12.66 4.19
CA ALA A 56 8.17 -12.29 4.28
C ALA A 56 7.95 -10.95 5.00
N HIS A 57 8.68 -10.70 6.09
CA HIS A 57 8.58 -9.41 6.80
C HIS A 57 9.01 -8.22 5.93
N TRP A 58 10.11 -8.33 5.20
CA TRP A 58 10.57 -7.27 4.32
C TRP A 58 9.66 -7.07 3.12
N GLU A 59 9.16 -8.16 2.56
CA GLU A 59 8.21 -8.11 1.46
C GLU A 59 6.91 -7.42 1.90
N ASN A 60 6.41 -7.74 3.09
CA ASN A 60 5.21 -7.10 3.65
C ASN A 60 5.41 -5.60 3.83
N ARG A 61 6.53 -5.16 4.40
CA ARG A 61 6.87 -3.73 4.50
C ARG A 61 6.93 -3.03 3.15
N TYR A 62 7.49 -3.69 2.14
CA TYR A 62 7.54 -3.15 0.78
C TYR A 62 6.14 -2.98 0.21
N ILE A 63 5.28 -3.99 0.36
CA ILE A 63 3.90 -3.94 -0.12
C ILE A 63 3.17 -2.75 0.53
N HIS A 64 3.26 -2.57 1.84
CA HIS A 64 2.64 -1.44 2.53
C HIS A 64 3.15 -0.09 2.00
N SER A 65 4.45 0.04 1.79
CA SER A 65 5.05 1.26 1.21
C SER A 65 4.55 1.53 -0.23
N GLN A 66 4.33 0.48 -1.04
CA GLN A 66 3.77 0.65 -2.39
C GLN A 66 2.28 1.01 -2.35
N MET A 67 1.51 0.43 -1.43
CA MET A 67 0.10 0.78 -1.23
C MET A 67 -0.05 2.27 -0.85
N GLU A 68 0.79 2.75 0.07
CA GLU A 68 0.83 4.17 0.46
C GLU A 68 1.20 5.06 -0.73
N LYS A 69 2.26 4.71 -1.46
CA LYS A 69 2.69 5.46 -2.65
C LYS A 69 1.57 5.55 -3.68
N TYR A 70 0.96 4.43 -4.06
CA TYR A 70 -0.12 4.42 -5.06
C TYR A 70 -1.35 5.20 -4.61
N TYR A 71 -1.65 5.17 -3.31
CA TYR A 71 -2.71 6.01 -2.78
C TYR A 71 -2.38 7.50 -2.89
N LEU A 72 -1.15 7.91 -2.61
CA LEU A 72 -0.71 9.29 -2.77
C LEU A 72 -0.70 9.72 -4.24
N ASP A 73 -0.22 8.88 -5.15
CA ASP A 73 -0.22 9.13 -6.59
C ASP A 73 -1.67 9.30 -7.11
N TYR A 74 -2.60 8.46 -6.65
CA TYR A 74 -4.04 8.62 -6.93
C TYR A 74 -4.59 9.94 -6.39
N ARG A 75 -4.26 10.30 -5.14
CA ARG A 75 -4.74 11.54 -4.50
C ARG A 75 -4.18 12.82 -5.14
N ARG A 76 -3.04 12.72 -5.81
CA ARG A 76 -2.39 13.79 -6.58
C ARG A 76 -2.82 13.83 -8.04
N GLU A 77 -3.75 12.96 -8.45
CA GLU A 77 -4.18 12.81 -9.84
C GLU A 77 -3.05 12.36 -10.80
N GLU A 78 -1.96 11.80 -10.26
CA GLU A 78 -0.86 11.22 -11.03
C GLU A 78 -1.17 9.78 -11.48
N MET A 79 -2.23 9.18 -10.92
CA MET A 79 -2.73 7.84 -11.24
C MET A 79 -4.25 7.86 -11.36
N THR A 80 -4.79 7.19 -12.38
CA THR A 80 -6.26 7.06 -12.52
C THR A 80 -6.83 6.16 -11.43
N LYS A 81 -8.12 6.34 -11.13
CA LYS A 81 -8.82 5.54 -10.14
C LYS A 81 -8.80 4.04 -10.48
N GLU A 82 -9.03 3.71 -11.73
CA GLU A 82 -9.08 2.34 -12.22
C GLU A 82 -7.72 1.64 -12.06
N LEU A 83 -6.64 2.33 -12.45
CA LEU A 83 -5.29 1.80 -12.31
C LEU A 83 -4.92 1.63 -10.83
N TRP A 84 -5.24 2.65 -9.99
CA TRP A 84 -5.02 2.56 -8.54
C TRP A 84 -5.73 1.35 -7.93
N MET A 85 -7.00 1.12 -8.26
CA MET A 85 -7.76 -0.02 -7.76
C MET A 85 -7.14 -1.36 -8.19
N GLN A 86 -6.71 -1.46 -9.45
CA GLN A 86 -6.09 -2.66 -9.99
C GLN A 86 -4.77 -2.98 -9.27
N GLU A 87 -3.91 -1.99 -9.10
CA GLU A 87 -2.62 -2.14 -8.40
C GLU A 87 -2.82 -2.48 -6.92
N MET A 88 -3.76 -1.81 -6.25
CA MET A 88 -4.10 -2.10 -4.85
C MET A 88 -4.62 -3.54 -4.67
N GLU A 89 -5.47 -4.05 -5.58
CA GLU A 89 -5.97 -5.43 -5.48
C GLU A 89 -4.84 -6.46 -5.63
N VAL A 90 -3.86 -6.21 -6.50
CA VAL A 90 -2.66 -7.07 -6.65
C VAL A 90 -1.85 -7.09 -5.35
N LEU A 91 -1.56 -5.91 -4.80
CA LEU A 91 -0.78 -5.78 -3.57
C LEU A 91 -1.51 -6.39 -2.36
N LEU A 92 -2.81 -6.17 -2.22
CA LEU A 92 -3.63 -6.72 -1.15
C LEU A 92 -3.70 -8.25 -1.19
N LYS A 93 -3.89 -8.85 -2.37
CA LYS A 93 -3.84 -10.31 -2.53
C LYS A 93 -2.49 -10.87 -2.05
N ARG A 94 -1.41 -10.21 -2.41
CA ARG A 94 -0.08 -10.64 -1.99
C ARG A 94 0.13 -10.46 -0.49
N ALA A 95 -0.27 -9.32 0.08
CA ALA A 95 -0.19 -9.05 1.52
C ALA A 95 -0.97 -10.10 2.34
N ILE A 96 -2.20 -10.40 1.95
CA ILE A 96 -3.03 -11.44 2.60
C ILE A 96 -2.36 -12.81 2.54
N SER A 97 -1.70 -13.15 1.43
CA SER A 97 -0.98 -14.43 1.32
C SER A 97 0.24 -14.54 2.24
N LEU A 98 0.86 -13.40 2.59
CA LEU A 98 2.02 -13.33 3.48
C LEU A 98 1.66 -13.27 4.96
N ASP A 99 0.53 -12.62 5.27
CA ASP A 99 0.07 -12.38 6.64
C ASP A 99 -1.47 -12.44 6.69
N PRO A 100 -2.04 -13.66 6.64
CA PRO A 100 -3.49 -13.85 6.60
C PRO A 100 -4.20 -13.44 7.90
N GLU A 101 -3.48 -13.34 9.01
CA GLU A 101 -4.03 -12.95 10.32
C GLU A 101 -4.04 -11.43 10.53
N ASN A 102 -3.58 -10.66 9.56
CA ASN A 102 -3.51 -9.21 9.66
C ASN A 102 -4.89 -8.55 9.52
N GLU A 103 -5.43 -8.08 10.62
CA GLU A 103 -6.77 -7.48 10.71
C GLU A 103 -6.94 -6.17 9.90
N TRP A 104 -5.84 -5.52 9.49
CA TRP A 104 -5.87 -4.30 8.67
C TRP A 104 -6.17 -4.57 7.20
N LEU A 105 -5.73 -5.71 6.67
CA LEU A 105 -5.83 -6.01 5.25
C LEU A 105 -7.27 -6.10 4.73
N PRO A 106 -8.22 -6.74 5.45
CA PRO A 106 -9.62 -6.69 5.08
C PRO A 106 -10.18 -5.25 5.05
N LEU A 107 -9.78 -4.39 5.99
CA LEU A 107 -10.21 -2.99 6.02
C LEU A 107 -9.64 -2.18 4.86
N TYR A 108 -8.39 -2.38 4.49
CA TYR A 108 -7.83 -1.76 3.28
C TYR A 108 -8.57 -2.22 2.01
N ARG A 109 -8.96 -3.47 1.95
CA ARG A 109 -9.74 -3.98 0.83
C ARG A 109 -11.13 -3.34 0.76
N ILE A 110 -11.83 -3.22 1.89
CA ILE A 110 -13.09 -2.48 1.99
C ILE A 110 -12.90 -1.04 1.52
N PHE A 111 -11.83 -0.37 1.94
CA PHE A 111 -11.51 0.99 1.52
C PHE A 111 -11.39 1.12 -0.01
N VAL A 112 -10.65 0.22 -0.65
CA VAL A 112 -10.48 0.21 -2.11
C VAL A 112 -11.82 0.00 -2.82
N LEU A 113 -12.63 -0.96 -2.38
CA LEU A 113 -13.95 -1.26 -2.95
C LEU A 113 -14.91 -0.09 -2.80
N LEU A 114 -15.02 0.51 -1.62
CA LEU A 114 -15.88 1.67 -1.37
C LEU A 114 -15.45 2.89 -2.20
N THR A 115 -14.15 3.17 -2.28
CA THR A 115 -13.62 4.24 -3.12
C THR A 115 -13.88 3.96 -4.60
N GLY A 116 -13.88 2.68 -4.99
CA GLY A 116 -14.26 2.20 -6.31
C GLY A 116 -15.75 2.35 -6.63
N GLY A 117 -16.60 2.37 -5.61
CA GLY A 117 -18.07 2.37 -5.73
C GLY A 117 -18.69 0.98 -5.63
N ASP A 118 -17.91 -0.06 -5.38
CA ASP A 118 -18.39 -1.43 -5.16
C ASP A 118 -18.82 -1.62 -3.68
N LYS A 119 -20.03 -1.14 -3.37
CA LYS A 119 -20.62 -1.26 -2.04
C LYS A 119 -20.93 -2.71 -1.67
N LEU A 120 -21.43 -3.51 -2.62
CA LEU A 120 -21.78 -4.91 -2.36
C LEU A 120 -20.56 -5.75 -2.03
N GLY A 121 -19.46 -5.57 -2.77
CA GLY A 121 -18.19 -6.23 -2.45
C GLY A 121 -17.63 -5.83 -1.09
N ALA A 122 -17.76 -4.56 -0.70
CA ALA A 122 -17.34 -4.06 0.59
C ALA A 122 -18.19 -4.63 1.75
N GLU A 123 -19.52 -4.69 1.59
CA GLU A 123 -20.45 -5.30 2.56
C GLU A 123 -20.14 -6.77 2.79
N ALA A 124 -19.94 -7.55 1.73
CA ALA A 124 -19.61 -8.97 1.81
C ALA A 124 -18.31 -9.27 2.59
N ILE A 125 -17.35 -8.32 2.60
CA ILE A 125 -16.15 -8.43 3.42
C ILE A 125 -16.45 -7.98 4.86
N SER A 126 -17.20 -6.89 5.02
CA SER A 126 -17.55 -6.32 6.34
C SER A 126 -18.33 -7.31 7.20
N GLU A 127 -19.22 -8.10 6.62
CA GLU A 127 -19.97 -9.14 7.33
C GLU A 127 -19.09 -10.24 7.95
N LYS A 128 -17.92 -10.48 7.35
CA LYS A 128 -16.94 -11.48 7.82
C LYS A 128 -15.98 -10.93 8.86
N LEU A 129 -15.98 -9.62 9.11
CA LEU A 129 -15.12 -9.02 10.11
C LEU A 129 -15.57 -9.42 11.52
N PRO A 130 -14.62 -9.59 12.46
CA PRO A 130 -14.94 -9.79 13.86
C PRO A 130 -15.81 -8.65 14.41
N LYS A 131 -16.95 -8.97 15.03
CA LYS A 131 -17.91 -7.97 15.55
C LYS A 131 -17.30 -6.99 16.56
N ASN A 132 -16.23 -7.39 17.23
CA ASN A 132 -15.51 -6.53 18.17
C ASN A 132 -14.79 -5.36 17.48
N ILE A 133 -14.40 -5.46 16.22
CA ILE A 133 -13.73 -4.37 15.48
C ILE A 133 -14.63 -3.11 15.46
N GLN A 134 -15.93 -3.30 15.24
CA GLN A 134 -16.90 -2.20 15.13
C GLN A 134 -17.01 -1.36 16.40
N ASN A 135 -16.74 -1.96 17.56
CA ASN A 135 -16.88 -1.33 18.87
C ASN A 135 -15.56 -0.95 19.54
N GLN A 136 -14.44 -1.24 18.90
CA GLN A 136 -13.12 -0.95 19.46
C GLN A 136 -12.82 0.55 19.43
N ARG A 137 -12.38 1.08 20.58
CA ARG A 137 -11.76 2.41 20.69
C ARG A 137 -10.25 2.32 20.40
N THR A 138 -9.89 1.68 19.30
CA THR A 138 -8.53 1.43 18.82
C THR A 138 -8.34 2.08 17.45
N PRO A 139 -7.11 2.26 16.97
CA PRO A 139 -6.87 2.73 15.61
C PRO A 139 -7.58 1.90 14.55
N LEU A 140 -7.63 0.57 14.71
CA LEU A 140 -8.35 -0.34 13.81
C LEU A 140 -9.86 -0.02 13.77
N GLY A 141 -10.49 0.12 14.94
CA GLY A 141 -11.91 0.50 15.05
C GLY A 141 -12.17 1.92 14.53
N ALA A 142 -11.24 2.85 14.72
CA ALA A 142 -11.31 4.19 14.15
C ALA A 142 -11.27 4.16 12.61
N PHE A 143 -10.42 3.33 12.03
CA PHE A 143 -10.37 3.16 10.59
C PHE A 143 -11.65 2.53 10.06
N TYR A 144 -12.17 1.50 10.71
CA TYR A 144 -13.48 0.94 10.37
C TYR A 144 -14.59 2.01 10.38
N LEU A 145 -14.67 2.83 11.44
CA LEU A 145 -15.62 3.94 11.51
C LEU A 145 -15.44 4.93 10.35
N TYR A 146 -14.20 5.26 9.99
CA TYR A 146 -13.94 6.11 8.83
C TYR A 146 -14.50 5.50 7.55
N LEU A 147 -14.35 4.20 7.34
CA LEU A 147 -14.87 3.51 6.15
C LEU A 147 -16.40 3.65 6.03
N THR A 148 -17.13 3.70 7.15
CA THR A 148 -18.59 3.90 7.12
C THR A 148 -19.01 5.29 6.63
N THR A 149 -18.07 6.24 6.50
CA THR A 149 -18.37 7.59 5.98
C THR A 149 -18.30 7.70 4.47
N ILE A 150 -17.70 6.73 3.81
CA ILE A 150 -17.47 6.78 2.36
C ILE A 150 -18.82 6.60 1.64
N GLY A 151 -19.22 7.66 0.93
CA GLY A 151 -20.51 7.70 0.23
C GLY A 151 -21.71 8.12 1.08
N GLU A 152 -21.49 8.53 2.36
CA GLU A 152 -22.51 8.98 3.27
C GLU A 152 -22.72 10.52 3.28
N THR A 153 -23.74 10.98 3.96
CA THR A 153 -24.05 12.41 4.05
C THR A 153 -22.96 13.20 4.77
N PRO A 154 -22.75 14.48 4.42
CA PRO A 154 -21.73 15.32 5.07
C PRO A 154 -21.95 15.50 6.59
N ALA A 155 -23.22 15.43 7.07
CA ALA A 155 -23.53 15.54 8.49
C ALA A 155 -23.03 14.31 9.25
N TYR A 156 -23.32 13.11 8.76
CA TYR A 156 -22.82 11.86 9.32
C TYR A 156 -21.30 11.80 9.31
N SER A 157 -20.68 12.12 8.17
CA SER A 157 -19.23 12.11 8.02
C SER A 157 -18.53 13.05 9.03
N ARG A 158 -19.09 14.23 9.32
CA ARG A 158 -18.54 15.16 10.32
C ARG A 158 -18.56 14.57 11.72
N GLU A 159 -19.67 13.95 12.14
CA GLU A 159 -19.78 13.34 13.48
C GLU A 159 -18.81 12.17 13.63
N VAL A 160 -18.71 11.29 12.62
CA VAL A 160 -17.75 10.18 12.66
C VAL A 160 -16.31 10.68 12.67
N THR A 161 -15.97 11.69 11.85
CA THR A 161 -14.63 12.28 11.82
C THR A 161 -14.23 12.82 13.21
N ARG A 162 -15.16 13.47 13.93
CA ARG A 162 -14.91 13.94 15.31
C ARG A 162 -14.55 12.77 16.23
N ARG A 163 -15.30 11.66 16.16
CA ARG A 163 -15.06 10.46 16.97
C ARG A 163 -13.73 9.77 16.61
N VAL A 164 -13.44 9.66 15.34
CA VAL A 164 -12.17 9.12 14.84
C VAL A 164 -11.00 9.93 15.39
N LYS A 165 -11.06 11.27 15.28
CA LYS A 165 -10.03 12.17 15.83
C LYS A 165 -9.81 11.96 17.32
N GLU A 166 -10.87 11.82 18.12
CA GLU A 166 -10.77 11.56 19.56
C GLU A 166 -10.05 10.24 19.88
N ILE A 167 -10.23 9.21 19.05
CA ILE A 167 -9.53 7.93 19.19
C ILE A 167 -8.05 8.12 18.85
N TYR A 168 -7.72 8.70 17.68
CA TYR A 168 -6.33 8.87 17.25
C TYR A 168 -5.51 9.75 18.21
N LEU A 169 -6.11 10.75 18.85
CA LEU A 169 -5.42 11.56 19.86
C LEU A 169 -4.93 10.74 21.07
N LYS A 170 -5.50 9.56 21.32
CA LYS A 170 -5.06 8.64 22.37
C LYS A 170 -3.94 7.69 21.92
N TYR A 171 -3.65 7.64 20.63
CA TYR A 171 -2.66 6.76 20.03
C TYR A 171 -1.70 7.55 19.12
N PRO A 172 -0.94 8.54 19.65
CA PRO A 172 -0.17 9.49 18.84
C PRO A 172 0.98 8.84 18.07
N SER A 173 1.40 7.63 18.44
CA SER A 173 2.45 6.86 17.75
C SER A 173 1.93 5.99 16.61
N HIS A 174 0.62 6.00 16.37
CA HIS A 174 0.03 5.24 15.26
C HIS A 174 -0.11 6.17 14.05
N PRO A 175 0.40 5.79 12.86
CA PRO A 175 0.31 6.59 11.64
C PRO A 175 -1.12 6.77 11.15
#